data_76f4f31a36ce8c477b8fd31b170c2690
#
_entry.id   76f4f31a36ce8c477b8fd31b170c2690
#
_cell.length_a   1.000
_cell.length_b   1.000
_cell.length_c   1.000
_cell.angle_alpha   90.00
_cell.angle_beta   90.00
_cell.angle_gamma   90.00
#
_symmetry.space_group_name_H-M   'P 1'
#
loop_
_entity.id
_entity.type
_entity.pdbx_description
1 polymer ?
#
loop_
_entity_poly.entity_id
_entity_poly.type
_entity_poly.pdbx_seq_one_letter_code
_entity_poly.pdbx_strand_id
1 'polypeptide(L)'
;MKKTYGLLVFSIMLNACGADRQASPVPAPESGPQPAAAARNPVLPSQDTLPPQPTTGDTEVVKPDRPKGKPVKPSAPTPKPAAAEKSETSKSAPAIPLTARAGENGFVDIQALDATIRLDIRYATANNFTSAKIYDCARCLLRLEAAAALQKAHRALKRQGLGLKMFDCYRPRPYQQRLWDKVPNPDYVTPPEKGSMHSRGAAVDLTIVDAQGNELDMGTPYDFFGREAHYDYTRLPGKVLANRRLLRRTMEAAGFQGIRTEWWHFSFKGKNYPLSDFVWECD
;
A
#
# COMPACT_ATOMS: atom_id res chain seq x y z
N MET A 1 -16.99 55.76 -45.40
CA MET A 1 -18.08 55.27 -46.26
C MET A 1 -18.96 54.36 -45.41
N LYS A 2 -20.18 54.79 -45.18
CA LYS A 2 -21.26 54.08 -44.44
C LYS A 2 -21.86 53.06 -45.37
N LYS A 3 -22.15 51.83 -44.87
CA LYS A 3 -23.27 51.02 -45.39
C LYS A 3 -23.92 50.25 -44.26
N THR A 4 -25.11 50.67 -43.97
CA THR A 4 -26.18 50.07 -43.19
C THR A 4 -26.96 49.10 -44.08
N TYR A 5 -27.64 48.11 -43.52
CA TYR A 5 -28.85 47.33 -43.95
C TYR A 5 -28.78 45.97 -43.28
N GLY A 6 -29.79 45.33 -42.72
CA GLY A 6 -31.18 45.68 -42.53
C GLY A 6 -31.82 44.49 -41.78
N LEU A 7 -32.71 44.81 -40.93
CA LEU A 7 -33.55 43.97 -40.08
C LEU A 7 -34.57 43.21 -40.95
N LEU A 8 -34.71 41.91 -40.79
CA LEU A 8 -35.86 41.13 -41.30
C LEU A 8 -36.48 40.32 -40.16
N VAL A 9 -37.62 40.80 -39.71
CA VAL A 9 -38.52 40.11 -38.79
C VAL A 9 -39.40 39.18 -39.64
N PHE A 10 -39.51 37.91 -39.32
CA PHE A 10 -40.53 37.02 -39.84
C PHE A 10 -41.31 36.42 -38.67
N SER A 11 -42.53 36.92 -38.56
CA SER A 11 -43.59 36.43 -37.69
C SER A 11 -44.35 35.35 -38.47
N ILE A 12 -44.50 34.14 -37.96
CA ILE A 12 -45.51 33.19 -38.45
C ILE A 12 -46.24 32.57 -37.26
N MET A 13 -47.53 32.59 -37.46
CA MET A 13 -48.63 32.31 -36.53
C MET A 13 -48.75 30.85 -36.10
N LEU A 14 -49.43 30.70 -34.98
CA LEU A 14 -49.99 29.48 -34.38
C LEU A 14 -50.81 28.63 -35.38
N ASN A 15 -50.72 27.33 -35.23
CA ASN A 15 -51.86 26.46 -35.41
C ASN A 15 -51.82 25.31 -34.39
N ALA A 16 -52.82 25.28 -33.52
CA ALA A 16 -53.09 24.24 -32.56
C ALA A 16 -53.82 23.09 -33.24
N CYS A 17 -53.35 21.88 -33.08
CA CYS A 17 -54.18 20.68 -33.22
C CYS A 17 -53.77 19.67 -32.19
N GLY A 18 -54.66 19.38 -31.26
CA GLY A 18 -54.50 18.36 -30.25
C GLY A 18 -54.60 16.95 -30.84
N ALA A 19 -53.79 16.06 -30.34
CA ALA A 19 -54.03 14.63 -30.42
C ALA A 19 -53.45 13.99 -29.13
N ASP A 20 -54.37 13.58 -28.28
CA ASP A 20 -54.13 12.69 -27.16
C ASP A 20 -53.45 11.42 -27.67
N ARG A 21 -52.19 11.19 -27.24
CA ARG A 21 -51.55 9.86 -27.30
C ARG A 21 -51.35 9.38 -25.89
N GLN A 22 -52.17 8.43 -25.48
CA GLN A 22 -51.95 7.60 -24.32
C GLN A 22 -50.56 6.94 -24.41
N ALA A 23 -49.66 7.25 -23.45
CA ALA A 23 -48.38 6.60 -23.32
C ALA A 23 -48.60 5.21 -22.70
N SER A 24 -48.15 4.17 -23.38
CA SER A 24 -48.06 2.82 -22.87
C SER A 24 -46.99 2.77 -21.76
N PRO A 25 -47.17 1.96 -20.69
CA PRO A 25 -46.18 1.86 -19.62
C PRO A 25 -44.90 1.17 -20.10
N VAL A 26 -43.78 1.80 -19.83
CA VAL A 26 -42.44 1.24 -20.05
C VAL A 26 -42.23 0.10 -19.05
N PRO A 27 -41.79 -1.12 -19.45
CA PRO A 27 -41.49 -2.18 -18.52
C PRO A 27 -40.27 -1.80 -17.68
N ALA A 28 -40.33 -2.12 -16.39
CA ALA A 28 -39.24 -1.92 -15.44
C ALA A 28 -37.98 -2.73 -15.89
N PRO A 29 -36.75 -2.22 -15.69
CA PRO A 29 -35.53 -2.95 -16.02
C PRO A 29 -35.39 -4.18 -15.11
N GLU A 30 -35.15 -5.34 -15.73
CA GLU A 30 -34.81 -6.57 -15.02
C GLU A 30 -33.56 -6.37 -14.15
N SER A 31 -33.62 -6.84 -12.91
CA SER A 31 -32.52 -6.83 -11.95
C SER A 31 -31.39 -7.77 -12.45
N GLY A 32 -30.35 -7.19 -13.02
CA GLY A 32 -29.11 -7.89 -13.28
C GLY A 32 -28.44 -8.40 -12.00
N PRO A 33 -27.51 -9.36 -12.09
CA PRO A 33 -26.89 -9.96 -10.92
C PRO A 33 -26.19 -8.90 -10.07
N GLN A 34 -26.54 -8.88 -8.80
CA GLN A 34 -25.97 -7.98 -7.79
C GLN A 34 -24.47 -8.27 -7.68
N PRO A 35 -23.58 -7.27 -7.75
CA PRO A 35 -22.15 -7.49 -7.53
C PRO A 35 -21.93 -7.99 -6.11
N ALA A 36 -21.06 -9.00 -5.98
CA ALA A 36 -20.66 -9.59 -4.71
C ALA A 36 -20.30 -8.49 -3.70
N ALA A 37 -20.82 -8.63 -2.48
CA ALA A 37 -20.67 -7.65 -1.40
C ALA A 37 -19.21 -7.21 -1.26
N ALA A 38 -18.91 -5.97 -1.63
CA ALA A 38 -17.63 -5.33 -1.35
C ALA A 38 -17.39 -5.41 0.16
N ALA A 39 -16.23 -5.93 0.55
CA ALA A 39 -15.82 -5.98 1.95
C ALA A 39 -15.99 -4.57 2.55
N ARG A 40 -16.83 -4.46 3.57
CA ARG A 40 -17.09 -3.18 4.22
C ARG A 40 -15.78 -2.68 4.83
N ASN A 41 -15.38 -1.46 4.45
CA ASN A 41 -14.27 -0.77 5.09
C ASN A 41 -14.53 -0.73 6.61
N PRO A 42 -13.49 -0.93 7.45
CA PRO A 42 -13.66 -0.76 8.89
C PRO A 42 -14.07 0.69 9.16
N VAL A 43 -15.22 0.86 9.79
CA VAL A 43 -15.67 2.14 10.33
C VAL A 43 -14.66 2.52 11.42
N LEU A 44 -14.13 3.75 11.37
CA LEU A 44 -13.32 4.30 12.47
C LEU A 44 -14.09 4.11 13.77
N PRO A 45 -13.49 3.49 14.82
CA PRO A 45 -14.13 3.44 16.11
C PRO A 45 -14.32 4.86 16.63
N SER A 46 -15.52 5.20 17.13
CA SER A 46 -15.76 6.45 17.82
C SER A 46 -14.80 6.56 19.00
N GLN A 47 -14.38 7.78 19.35
CA GLN A 47 -13.39 8.03 20.40
C GLN A 47 -13.76 7.40 21.77
N ASP A 48 -15.04 7.17 22.01
CA ASP A 48 -15.57 6.57 23.23
C ASP A 48 -15.39 5.04 23.34
N THR A 49 -14.91 4.36 22.28
CA THR A 49 -14.72 2.90 22.25
C THR A 49 -13.27 2.46 22.26
N LEU A 50 -12.31 3.39 22.31
CA LEU A 50 -10.90 3.06 22.42
C LEU A 50 -10.51 2.77 23.86
N PRO A 51 -9.82 1.64 24.15
CA PRO A 51 -9.28 1.37 25.48
C PRO A 51 -8.23 2.44 25.83
N PRO A 52 -8.14 2.89 27.10
CA PRO A 52 -7.16 3.88 27.52
C PRO A 52 -5.75 3.37 27.25
N GLN A 53 -4.92 4.26 26.68
CA GLN A 53 -3.49 4.01 26.48
C GLN A 53 -2.81 3.80 27.84
N PRO A 54 -1.89 2.83 28.00
CA PRO A 54 -1.13 2.69 29.23
C PRO A 54 -0.22 3.92 29.40
N THR A 55 -0.46 4.67 30.48
CA THR A 55 0.46 5.70 30.97
C THR A 55 1.81 5.08 31.27
N THR A 56 2.88 5.72 30.81
CA THR A 56 4.27 5.36 31.14
C THR A 56 4.51 5.51 32.64
N GLY A 57 4.32 4.41 33.38
CA GLY A 57 4.72 4.28 34.76
C GLY A 57 5.98 3.42 34.82
N ASP A 58 6.99 3.90 35.53
CA ASP A 58 8.28 3.27 35.78
C ASP A 58 8.14 1.79 36.13
N THR A 59 8.77 0.91 35.36
CA THR A 59 8.88 -0.49 35.70
C THR A 59 10.34 -0.83 35.99
N GLU A 60 10.57 -1.08 37.26
CA GLU A 60 11.75 -1.65 37.89
C GLU A 60 12.29 -2.87 37.12
N VAL A 61 13.59 -2.83 36.81
CA VAL A 61 14.31 -3.87 36.09
C VAL A 61 14.55 -5.07 37.04
N VAL A 62 13.69 -6.08 36.93
CA VAL A 62 13.95 -7.38 37.57
C VAL A 62 14.85 -8.21 36.62
N LYS A 63 16.07 -8.49 37.04
CA LYS A 63 17.00 -9.40 36.35
C LYS A 63 16.53 -10.84 36.53
N PRO A 64 16.41 -11.66 35.48
CA PRO A 64 16.15 -13.08 35.64
C PRO A 64 17.41 -13.84 36.05
N ASP A 65 17.27 -14.65 37.07
CA ASP A 65 18.26 -15.60 37.57
C ASP A 65 18.61 -16.67 36.51
N ARG A 66 19.91 -16.97 36.42
CA ARG A 66 20.47 -17.91 35.44
C ARG A 66 20.59 -19.31 36.06
N PRO A 67 19.89 -20.35 35.58
CA PRO A 67 20.10 -21.71 36.06
C PRO A 67 21.44 -22.29 35.55
N LYS A 68 22.22 -22.80 36.48
CA LYS A 68 23.46 -23.53 36.20
C LYS A 68 23.12 -24.92 35.64
N GLY A 69 23.32 -25.13 34.34
CA GLY A 69 23.26 -26.44 33.69
C GLY A 69 24.64 -27.07 33.54
N LYS A 70 24.76 -28.36 33.89
CA LYS A 70 25.95 -29.18 33.81
C LYS A 70 26.40 -29.46 32.35
N PRO A 71 27.68 -29.72 32.06
CA PRO A 71 28.19 -29.93 30.71
C PRO A 71 27.76 -31.28 30.14
N VAL A 72 27.23 -31.24 28.91
CA VAL A 72 26.91 -32.44 28.10
C VAL A 72 28.09 -32.74 27.18
N LYS A 73 28.47 -34.04 27.18
CA LYS A 73 29.59 -34.65 26.44
C LYS A 73 29.32 -34.68 24.94
N PRO A 74 30.29 -34.46 24.04
CA PRO A 74 30.03 -34.45 22.60
C PRO A 74 29.90 -35.84 22.04
N SER A 75 28.86 -36.10 21.21
CA SER A 75 28.65 -37.30 20.41
C SER A 75 28.95 -37.04 18.93
N ALA A 76 29.67 -37.94 18.36
CA ALA A 76 30.11 -38.40 17.05
C ALA A 76 29.69 -37.65 15.72
N PRO A 77 30.49 -37.83 14.64
CA PRO A 77 30.63 -36.89 13.53
C PRO A 77 29.55 -37.05 12.45
N THR A 78 29.19 -35.87 11.89
CA THR A 78 28.28 -35.69 10.76
C THR A 78 28.87 -36.20 9.44
N PRO A 79 28.09 -36.83 8.52
CA PRO A 79 28.60 -37.25 7.21
C PRO A 79 28.81 -36.04 6.27
N LYS A 80 29.88 -36.17 5.47
CA LYS A 80 30.37 -35.24 4.46
C LYS A 80 29.33 -35.03 3.34
N PRO A 81 29.06 -33.81 2.90
CA PRO A 81 28.16 -33.56 1.76
C PRO A 81 28.80 -34.00 0.44
N ALA A 82 27.98 -34.65 -0.40
CA ALA A 82 28.34 -35.03 -1.77
C ALA A 82 28.49 -33.79 -2.66
N ALA A 83 29.31 -33.93 -3.71
CA ALA A 83 29.70 -32.87 -4.62
C ALA A 83 28.51 -32.19 -5.31
N ALA A 84 28.54 -30.86 -5.34
CA ALA A 84 27.59 -30.02 -6.05
C ALA A 84 27.74 -30.16 -7.56
N GLU A 85 26.67 -30.51 -8.24
CA GLU A 85 26.53 -30.36 -9.67
C GLU A 85 26.59 -28.89 -10.08
N LYS A 86 27.37 -28.64 -11.15
CA LYS A 86 27.56 -27.32 -11.74
C LYS A 86 26.25 -26.86 -12.39
N SER A 87 25.55 -25.91 -11.76
CA SER A 87 24.44 -25.19 -12.34
C SER A 87 24.93 -24.33 -13.50
N GLU A 88 24.38 -24.56 -14.68
CA GLU A 88 24.59 -23.74 -15.87
C GLU A 88 24.19 -22.29 -15.62
N THR A 89 25.10 -21.38 -15.87
CA THR A 89 24.88 -19.94 -15.81
C THR A 89 23.97 -19.49 -16.95
N SER A 90 22.70 -19.34 -16.69
CA SER A 90 21.79 -18.57 -17.54
C SER A 90 22.31 -17.13 -17.63
N LYS A 91 22.78 -16.72 -18.81
CA LYS A 91 23.13 -15.32 -19.13
C LYS A 91 21.90 -14.45 -18.97
N SER A 92 21.74 -13.82 -17.81
CA SER A 92 20.75 -12.74 -17.67
C SER A 92 21.15 -11.56 -18.54
N ALA A 93 20.19 -11.01 -19.30
CA ALA A 93 20.37 -9.77 -20.05
C ALA A 93 20.94 -8.67 -19.13
N PRO A 94 21.80 -7.75 -19.65
CA PRO A 94 22.42 -6.72 -18.84
C PRO A 94 21.34 -5.88 -18.15
N ALA A 95 21.38 -5.85 -16.84
CA ALA A 95 20.46 -5.01 -16.04
C ALA A 95 20.73 -3.54 -16.40
N ILE A 96 19.73 -2.84 -16.92
CA ILE A 96 19.79 -1.40 -17.14
C ILE A 96 20.14 -0.75 -15.80
N PRO A 97 21.19 0.10 -15.73
CA PRO A 97 21.55 0.75 -14.46
C PRO A 97 20.35 1.47 -13.85
N LEU A 98 20.14 1.32 -12.56
CA LEU A 98 19.02 1.95 -11.82
C LEU A 98 19.01 3.47 -12.00
N THR A 99 20.20 4.09 -12.11
CA THR A 99 20.37 5.54 -12.35
C THR A 99 19.73 6.01 -13.65
N ALA A 100 19.64 5.15 -14.67
CA ALA A 100 18.98 5.48 -15.94
C ALA A 100 17.42 5.42 -15.87
N ARG A 101 16.88 5.00 -14.71
CA ARG A 101 15.43 4.86 -14.49
C ARG A 101 14.88 5.86 -13.47
N ALA A 102 15.73 6.71 -12.87
CA ALA A 102 15.26 7.81 -12.03
C ALA A 102 14.60 8.85 -12.95
N GLY A 103 13.27 8.99 -12.80
CA GLY A 103 12.51 10.05 -13.42
C GLY A 103 12.82 11.41 -12.78
N GLU A 104 12.05 12.43 -13.15
CA GLU A 104 12.12 13.76 -12.56
C GLU A 104 12.04 13.69 -11.03
N ASN A 105 12.74 14.60 -10.36
CA ASN A 105 12.78 14.71 -8.89
C ASN A 105 13.40 13.52 -8.13
N GLY A 106 14.10 12.61 -8.81
CA GLY A 106 14.82 11.48 -8.18
C GLY A 106 13.91 10.37 -7.65
N PHE A 107 12.71 10.25 -8.19
CA PHE A 107 11.79 9.14 -7.93
C PHE A 107 11.84 8.10 -9.06
N VAL A 108 11.54 6.87 -8.72
CA VAL A 108 11.41 5.72 -9.62
C VAL A 108 9.99 5.21 -9.54
N ASP A 109 9.35 5.03 -10.69
CA ASP A 109 8.08 4.32 -10.79
C ASP A 109 8.31 2.82 -10.68
N ILE A 110 7.65 2.19 -9.71
CA ILE A 110 7.87 0.79 -9.37
C ILE A 110 7.35 -0.13 -10.46
N GLN A 111 6.26 0.21 -11.15
CA GLN A 111 5.78 -0.60 -12.28
C GLN A 111 6.68 -0.50 -13.51
N ALA A 112 7.28 0.66 -13.76
CA ALA A 112 8.29 0.80 -14.80
C ALA A 112 9.59 0.03 -14.45
N LEU A 113 9.90 -0.15 -13.17
CA LEU A 113 11.03 -0.92 -12.69
C LEU A 113 10.80 -2.44 -12.77
N ASP A 114 9.63 -2.90 -12.35
CA ASP A 114 9.22 -4.31 -12.38
C ASP A 114 7.68 -4.42 -12.44
N ALA A 115 7.16 -4.61 -13.66
CA ALA A 115 5.71 -4.70 -13.91
C ALA A 115 5.02 -5.91 -13.22
N THR A 116 5.79 -6.82 -12.63
CA THR A 116 5.24 -7.96 -11.89
C THR A 116 4.91 -7.63 -10.43
N ILE A 117 5.34 -6.45 -9.93
CA ILE A 117 4.86 -5.90 -8.66
C ILE A 117 3.44 -5.38 -8.88
N ARG A 118 2.48 -5.90 -8.12
CA ARG A 118 1.07 -5.50 -8.25
C ARG A 118 0.81 -4.20 -7.51
N LEU A 119 -0.10 -3.38 -8.05
CA LEU A 119 -0.58 -2.18 -7.38
C LEU A 119 -2.05 -2.34 -6.96
N ASP A 120 -2.34 -1.93 -5.74
CA ASP A 120 -3.68 -1.72 -5.19
C ASP A 120 -3.61 -0.45 -4.32
N ILE A 121 -3.27 0.67 -4.96
CA ILE A 121 -3.03 1.95 -4.27
C ILE A 121 -4.34 2.44 -3.65
N ARG A 122 -4.52 2.15 -2.37
CA ARG A 122 -5.78 2.34 -1.64
C ARG A 122 -6.23 3.79 -1.61
N TYR A 123 -5.31 4.71 -1.45
CA TYR A 123 -5.62 6.15 -1.43
C TYR A 123 -5.97 6.73 -2.82
N ALA A 124 -5.76 6.00 -3.91
CA ALA A 124 -6.24 6.39 -5.23
C ALA A 124 -7.72 6.02 -5.48
N THR A 125 -8.36 5.38 -4.53
CA THR A 125 -9.77 4.98 -4.55
C THR A 125 -10.45 5.37 -3.25
N ALA A 126 -11.76 5.13 -3.12
CA ALA A 126 -12.47 5.26 -1.86
C ALA A 126 -12.33 4.02 -0.95
N ASN A 127 -11.62 2.96 -1.39
CA ASN A 127 -11.38 1.74 -0.62
C ASN A 127 -10.23 1.91 0.37
N ASN A 128 -10.37 2.85 1.31
CA ASN A 128 -9.44 3.12 2.40
C ASN A 128 -10.23 3.58 3.64
N PHE A 129 -9.57 3.76 4.77
CA PHE A 129 -10.23 4.08 6.04
C PHE A 129 -10.96 5.45 6.05
N THR A 130 -10.62 6.37 5.14
CA THR A 130 -11.32 7.66 5.02
C THR A 130 -12.57 7.59 4.15
N SER A 131 -12.79 6.47 3.45
CA SER A 131 -13.85 6.30 2.43
C SER A 131 -13.84 7.38 1.34
N ALA A 132 -12.69 8.01 1.09
CA ALA A 132 -12.51 9.08 0.12
C ALA A 132 -11.26 8.84 -0.75
N LYS A 133 -11.33 9.31 -2.00
CA LYS A 133 -10.18 9.36 -2.88
C LYS A 133 -9.24 10.49 -2.44
N ILE A 134 -8.00 10.15 -2.09
CA ILE A 134 -6.96 11.08 -1.65
C ILE A 134 -6.00 11.42 -2.79
N TYR A 135 -5.57 10.41 -3.56
CA TYR A 135 -4.67 10.56 -4.71
C TYR A 135 -5.45 10.73 -6.00
N ASP A 136 -4.94 11.55 -6.90
CA ASP A 136 -5.61 11.80 -8.18
C ASP A 136 -5.54 10.58 -9.11
N CYS A 137 -4.48 9.76 -9.02
CA CYS A 137 -4.36 8.47 -9.71
C CYS A 137 -3.42 7.51 -8.96
N ALA A 138 -3.47 6.23 -9.34
CA ALA A 138 -2.71 5.16 -8.73
C ALA A 138 -1.30 5.08 -9.34
N ARG A 139 -0.29 5.57 -8.60
CA ARG A 139 1.12 5.37 -8.93
C ARG A 139 1.91 5.00 -7.68
N CYS A 140 2.94 4.18 -7.83
CA CYS A 140 3.85 3.82 -6.75
C CYS A 140 5.25 4.34 -7.09
N LEU A 141 5.61 5.46 -6.52
CA LEU A 141 6.90 6.10 -6.68
C LEU A 141 7.74 5.91 -5.43
N LEU A 142 9.03 5.66 -5.57
CA LEU A 142 10.00 5.57 -4.46
C LEU A 142 11.30 6.27 -4.83
N ARG A 143 12.07 6.68 -3.81
CA ARG A 143 13.46 7.08 -4.02
C ARG A 143 14.26 5.91 -4.57
N LEU A 144 15.27 6.21 -5.41
CA LEU A 144 16.02 5.23 -6.17
C LEU A 144 16.52 4.04 -5.33
N GLU A 145 17.17 4.31 -4.19
CA GLU A 145 17.74 3.28 -3.35
C GLU A 145 16.64 2.44 -2.65
N ALA A 146 15.52 3.07 -2.26
CA ALA A 146 14.37 2.37 -1.72
C ALA A 146 13.69 1.49 -2.78
N ALA A 147 13.60 1.96 -4.02
CA ALA A 147 13.09 1.19 -5.16
C ALA A 147 13.97 -0.04 -5.44
N ALA A 148 15.29 0.12 -5.43
CA ALA A 148 16.24 -0.99 -5.58
C ALA A 148 16.10 -2.03 -4.47
N ALA A 149 15.95 -1.59 -3.23
CA ALA A 149 15.72 -2.44 -2.07
C ALA A 149 14.39 -3.20 -2.20
N LEU A 150 13.31 -2.53 -2.61
CA LEU A 150 12.01 -3.16 -2.86
C LEU A 150 12.10 -4.24 -3.94
N GLN A 151 12.79 -3.95 -5.06
CA GLN A 151 13.00 -4.93 -6.12
C GLN A 151 13.79 -6.16 -5.63
N LYS A 152 14.78 -5.96 -4.74
CA LYS A 152 15.51 -7.08 -4.09
C LYS A 152 14.56 -7.96 -3.27
N ALA A 153 13.67 -7.35 -2.47
CA ALA A 153 12.65 -8.07 -1.71
C ALA A 153 11.71 -8.86 -2.62
N HIS A 154 11.19 -8.20 -3.66
CA HIS A 154 10.30 -8.84 -4.62
C HIS A 154 10.94 -10.05 -5.32
N ARG A 155 12.19 -9.91 -5.79
CA ARG A 155 12.93 -11.03 -6.40
C ARG A 155 13.14 -12.20 -5.42
N ALA A 156 13.30 -11.93 -4.12
CA ALA A 156 13.42 -12.98 -3.12
C ALA A 156 12.13 -13.77 -2.94
N LEU A 157 10.97 -13.10 -3.02
CA LEU A 157 9.65 -13.74 -3.00
C LEU A 157 9.36 -14.49 -4.30
N LYS A 158 9.72 -13.94 -5.46
CA LYS A 158 9.52 -14.60 -6.77
C LYS A 158 10.18 -15.97 -6.85
N ARG A 159 11.34 -16.17 -6.23
CA ARG A 159 11.98 -17.51 -6.14
C ARG A 159 11.17 -18.53 -5.34
N GLN A 160 10.16 -18.09 -4.61
CA GLN A 160 9.25 -18.93 -3.83
C GLN A 160 7.83 -18.99 -4.46
N GLY A 161 7.66 -18.51 -5.70
CA GLY A 161 6.35 -18.41 -6.37
C GLY A 161 5.43 -17.33 -5.80
N LEU A 162 5.99 -16.36 -5.06
CA LEU A 162 5.25 -15.28 -4.41
C LEU A 162 5.61 -13.92 -5.03
N GLY A 163 4.80 -12.89 -4.75
CA GLY A 163 5.04 -11.53 -5.20
C GLY A 163 4.67 -10.48 -4.16
N LEU A 164 4.89 -9.21 -4.49
CA LEU A 164 4.44 -8.08 -3.68
C LEU A 164 3.22 -7.40 -4.33
N LYS A 165 2.32 -6.89 -3.48
CA LYS A 165 1.24 -5.97 -3.84
C LYS A 165 1.35 -4.73 -2.95
N MET A 166 1.37 -3.55 -3.58
CA MET A 166 1.58 -2.25 -2.93
C MET A 166 0.24 -1.61 -2.60
N PHE A 167 0.05 -1.15 -1.37
CA PHE A 167 -1.10 -0.38 -0.91
C PHE A 167 -0.81 1.12 -0.89
N ASP A 168 0.41 1.52 -0.48
CA ASP A 168 0.89 2.90 -0.52
C ASP A 168 2.42 2.95 -0.72
N CYS A 169 2.88 4.05 -1.32
CA CYS A 169 4.29 4.29 -1.61
C CYS A 169 4.66 5.73 -1.20
N TYR A 170 5.26 6.51 -2.10
CA TYR A 170 5.48 7.92 -1.87
C TYR A 170 4.13 8.65 -1.76
N ARG A 171 3.96 9.41 -0.69
CA ARG A 171 2.80 10.27 -0.41
C ARG A 171 3.29 11.70 -0.26
N PRO A 172 3.20 12.53 -1.32
CA PRO A 172 3.62 13.93 -1.25
C PRO A 172 2.88 14.71 -0.16
N ARG A 173 3.50 15.75 0.39
CA ARG A 173 2.86 16.54 1.46
C ARG A 173 1.48 17.12 1.08
N PRO A 174 1.19 17.57 -0.16
CA PRO A 174 -0.17 17.95 -0.54
C PRO A 174 -1.21 16.83 -0.36
N TYR A 175 -0.85 15.56 -0.63
CA TYR A 175 -1.75 14.43 -0.39
C TYR A 175 -1.80 14.03 1.09
N GLN A 176 -0.69 14.20 1.83
CA GLN A 176 -0.70 14.06 3.28
C GLN A 176 -1.64 15.08 3.92
N GLN A 177 -1.71 16.31 3.38
CA GLN A 177 -2.66 17.33 3.82
C GLN A 177 -4.10 16.89 3.55
N ARG A 178 -4.40 16.41 2.34
CA ARG A 178 -5.76 15.87 2.03
C ARG A 178 -6.18 14.76 2.98
N LEU A 179 -5.24 13.89 3.37
CA LEU A 179 -5.49 12.81 4.34
C LEU A 179 -5.75 13.37 5.73
N TRP A 180 -4.94 14.34 6.17
CA TRP A 180 -5.11 15.04 7.43
C TRP A 180 -6.43 15.80 7.52
N ASP A 181 -6.86 16.46 6.44
CA ASP A 181 -8.14 17.18 6.39
C ASP A 181 -9.36 16.24 6.57
N LYS A 182 -9.20 14.96 6.24
CA LYS A 182 -10.22 13.93 6.49
C LYS A 182 -10.18 13.38 7.91
N VAL A 183 -8.99 13.20 8.47
CA VAL A 183 -8.76 12.60 9.78
C VAL A 183 -7.65 13.38 10.50
N PRO A 184 -7.95 14.55 11.10
CA PRO A 184 -6.97 15.39 11.79
C PRO A 184 -6.66 14.82 13.19
N ASN A 185 -6.20 13.57 13.24
CA ASN A 185 -5.84 12.88 14.46
C ASN A 185 -4.41 12.31 14.33
N PRO A 186 -3.44 12.79 15.13
CA PRO A 186 -2.04 12.37 15.06
C PRO A 186 -1.80 10.91 15.43
N ASP A 187 -2.75 10.25 16.07
CA ASP A 187 -2.67 8.82 16.38
C ASP A 187 -2.84 7.95 15.11
N TYR A 188 -3.51 8.47 14.07
CA TYR A 188 -3.79 7.77 12.81
C TYR A 188 -3.08 8.38 11.62
N VAL A 189 -2.98 9.70 11.57
CA VAL A 189 -2.40 10.43 10.44
C VAL A 189 -1.30 11.36 10.93
N THR A 190 -0.09 11.20 10.42
CA THR A 190 1.00 12.12 10.75
C THR A 190 0.67 13.54 10.27
N PRO A 191 0.78 14.58 11.11
CA PRO A 191 0.59 15.97 10.69
C PRO A 191 1.48 16.33 9.48
N PRO A 192 0.96 17.05 8.46
CA PRO A 192 1.68 17.33 7.22
C PRO A 192 2.98 18.10 7.41
N GLU A 193 3.03 19.04 8.37
CA GLU A 193 4.23 19.80 8.70
C GLU A 193 5.35 18.93 9.28
N LYS A 194 5.00 17.90 10.03
CA LYS A 194 5.95 16.90 10.55
C LYS A 194 6.43 15.98 9.44
N GLY A 195 5.52 15.61 8.54
CA GLY A 195 5.74 14.68 7.44
C GLY A 195 6.02 13.24 7.88
N SER A 196 5.65 12.30 7.03
CA SER A 196 5.88 10.87 7.25
C SER A 196 7.08 10.34 6.44
N MET A 197 7.48 9.10 6.65
CA MET A 197 8.46 8.42 5.81
C MET A 197 7.94 8.22 4.38
N HIS A 198 6.60 8.11 4.19
CA HIS A 198 5.97 8.13 2.87
C HIS A 198 6.21 9.45 2.16
N SER A 199 6.12 10.60 2.86
CA SER A 199 6.37 11.92 2.26
C SER A 199 7.85 12.17 1.88
N ARG A 200 8.74 11.25 2.28
CA ARG A 200 10.15 11.22 1.87
C ARG A 200 10.41 10.29 0.67
N GLY A 201 9.41 9.50 0.27
CA GLY A 201 9.56 8.44 -0.74
C GLY A 201 10.41 7.27 -0.27
N ALA A 202 10.44 7.03 1.03
CA ALA A 202 11.26 6.04 1.69
C ALA A 202 10.45 5.06 2.58
N ALA A 203 9.14 5.01 2.40
CA ALA A 203 8.29 4.01 3.03
C ALA A 203 7.33 3.38 2.03
N VAL A 204 6.88 2.19 2.36
CA VAL A 204 5.90 1.40 1.61
C VAL A 204 4.94 0.71 2.56
N ASP A 205 3.68 0.63 2.15
CA ASP A 205 2.67 -0.24 2.72
C ASP A 205 2.34 -1.34 1.70
N LEU A 206 2.44 -2.60 2.12
CA LEU A 206 2.38 -3.70 1.16
C LEU A 206 1.99 -5.04 1.80
N THR A 207 1.66 -6.00 0.93
CA THR A 207 1.43 -7.40 1.31
C THR A 207 2.13 -8.37 0.36
N ILE A 208 2.09 -9.67 0.70
CA ILE A 208 2.52 -10.76 -0.18
C ILE A 208 1.31 -11.30 -0.94
N VAL A 209 1.51 -11.62 -2.20
CA VAL A 209 0.55 -12.33 -3.04
C VAL A 209 1.12 -13.64 -3.57
N ASP A 210 0.23 -14.60 -3.87
CA ASP A 210 0.58 -15.82 -4.58
C ASP A 210 0.77 -15.57 -6.09
N ALA A 211 1.06 -16.64 -6.85
CA ALA A 211 1.26 -16.55 -8.30
C ALA A 211 -0.01 -16.11 -9.05
N GLN A 212 -1.20 -16.33 -8.49
CA GLN A 212 -2.49 -15.90 -9.03
C GLN A 212 -2.81 -14.46 -8.67
N GLY A 213 -2.11 -13.89 -7.67
CA GLY A 213 -2.28 -12.53 -7.18
C GLY A 213 -3.22 -12.40 -6.00
N ASN A 214 -3.60 -13.52 -5.38
CA ASN A 214 -4.36 -13.50 -4.14
C ASN A 214 -3.44 -13.13 -2.98
N GLU A 215 -3.92 -12.27 -2.08
CA GLU A 215 -3.18 -11.89 -0.89
C GLU A 215 -3.04 -13.07 0.07
N LEU A 216 -1.85 -13.23 0.65
CA LEU A 216 -1.70 -14.10 1.80
C LEU A 216 -2.44 -13.49 2.99
N ASP A 217 -3.12 -14.33 3.75
CA ASP A 217 -3.85 -13.91 4.96
C ASP A 217 -2.87 -13.33 5.99
N MET A 218 -3.05 -12.05 6.31
CA MET A 218 -2.28 -11.29 7.31
C MET A 218 -3.07 -11.07 8.61
N GLY A 219 -4.30 -11.60 8.72
CA GLY A 219 -5.14 -11.61 9.92
C GLY A 219 -5.91 -10.33 10.17
N THR A 220 -5.57 -9.23 9.53
CA THR A 220 -6.35 -7.98 9.50
C THR A 220 -6.24 -7.33 8.14
N PRO A 221 -7.23 -6.53 7.72
CA PRO A 221 -7.10 -5.67 6.55
C PRO A 221 -5.96 -4.66 6.70
N TYR A 222 -5.59 -4.04 5.59
CA TYR A 222 -4.79 -2.82 5.55
C TYR A 222 -5.54 -1.68 6.25
N ASP A 223 -4.82 -0.78 6.91
CA ASP A 223 -5.37 0.34 7.71
C ASP A 223 -6.34 -0.09 8.84
N PHE A 224 -6.17 -1.30 9.37
CA PHE A 224 -6.87 -1.71 10.57
C PHE A 224 -6.15 -1.18 11.82
N PHE A 225 -6.79 -0.29 12.57
CA PHE A 225 -6.18 0.41 13.71
C PHE A 225 -6.25 -0.34 15.04
N GLY A 226 -6.77 -1.57 15.05
CA GLY A 226 -6.82 -2.40 16.24
C GLY A 226 -5.47 -3.07 16.55
N ARG A 227 -5.34 -3.52 17.81
CA ARG A 227 -4.13 -4.19 18.31
C ARG A 227 -3.76 -5.45 17.52
N GLU A 228 -4.71 -6.07 16.85
CA GLU A 228 -4.52 -7.25 16.00
C GLU A 228 -3.63 -6.95 14.78
N ALA A 229 -3.54 -5.68 14.34
CA ALA A 229 -2.61 -5.25 13.31
C ALA A 229 -1.15 -5.17 13.79
N HIS A 230 -0.92 -5.09 15.10
CA HIS A 230 0.42 -4.97 15.64
C HIS A 230 1.26 -6.21 15.33
N TYR A 231 2.53 -6.00 14.98
CA TYR A 231 3.43 -7.10 14.65
C TYR A 231 3.72 -8.02 15.85
N ASP A 232 3.69 -7.49 17.05
CA ASP A 232 3.88 -8.22 18.31
C ASP A 232 2.60 -8.91 18.85
N TYR A 233 1.47 -8.76 18.15
CA TYR A 233 0.24 -9.46 18.50
C TYR A 233 0.32 -10.93 18.04
N THR A 234 0.36 -11.84 19.01
CA THR A 234 0.60 -13.27 18.76
C THR A 234 -0.65 -14.16 18.82
N ARG A 235 -1.83 -13.60 19.14
CA ARG A 235 -3.10 -14.34 19.23
C ARG A 235 -3.78 -14.44 17.86
N LEU A 236 -3.01 -14.89 16.85
CA LEU A 236 -3.45 -15.10 15.47
C LEU A 236 -3.15 -16.56 15.06
N PRO A 237 -3.86 -17.09 14.05
CA PRO A 237 -3.57 -18.40 13.49
C PRO A 237 -2.09 -18.53 13.09
N GLY A 238 -1.52 -19.72 13.30
CA GLY A 238 -0.09 -19.97 13.02
C GLY A 238 0.33 -19.64 11.59
N LYS A 239 -0.56 -19.86 10.59
CA LYS A 239 -0.33 -19.48 9.18
C LYS A 239 -0.21 -17.95 9.01
N VAL A 240 -1.08 -17.17 9.65
CA VAL A 240 -1.05 -15.72 9.64
C VAL A 240 0.26 -15.20 10.21
N LEU A 241 0.66 -15.71 11.38
CA LEU A 241 1.94 -15.37 12.00
C LEU A 241 3.14 -15.75 11.12
N ALA A 242 3.07 -16.86 10.41
CA ALA A 242 4.10 -17.27 9.45
C ALA A 242 4.17 -16.31 8.26
N ASN A 243 3.04 -15.89 7.70
CA ASN A 243 2.96 -14.93 6.59
C ASN A 243 3.54 -13.56 6.99
N ARG A 244 3.16 -13.02 8.16
CA ARG A 244 3.73 -11.76 8.69
C ARG A 244 5.23 -11.86 8.92
N ARG A 245 5.71 -12.98 9.46
CA ARG A 245 7.16 -13.21 9.62
C ARG A 245 7.90 -13.29 8.29
N LEU A 246 7.31 -13.95 7.28
CA LEU A 246 7.89 -14.03 5.94
C LEU A 246 8.02 -12.62 5.34
N LEU A 247 6.94 -11.83 5.37
CA LEU A 247 6.94 -10.44 4.88
C LEU A 247 8.04 -9.63 5.57
N ARG A 248 8.03 -9.62 6.90
CA ARG A 248 9.00 -8.83 7.69
C ARG A 248 10.44 -9.22 7.42
N ARG A 249 10.78 -10.51 7.46
CA ARG A 249 12.15 -10.98 7.18
C ARG A 249 12.61 -10.62 5.77
N THR A 250 11.72 -10.74 4.79
CA THR A 250 12.03 -10.39 3.40
C THR A 250 12.34 -8.91 3.25
N MET A 251 11.52 -8.05 3.85
CA MET A 251 11.70 -6.60 3.81
C MET A 251 12.95 -6.17 4.61
N GLU A 252 13.17 -6.71 5.80
CA GLU A 252 14.35 -6.42 6.62
C GLU A 252 15.65 -6.86 5.92
N ALA A 253 15.68 -8.04 5.29
CA ALA A 253 16.82 -8.51 4.49
C ALA A 253 17.11 -7.64 3.26
N ALA A 254 16.14 -6.86 2.82
CA ALA A 254 16.28 -5.88 1.73
C ALA A 254 16.70 -4.48 2.21
N GLY A 255 16.73 -4.21 3.52
CA GLY A 255 17.14 -2.93 4.09
C GLY A 255 16.00 -2.04 4.58
N PHE A 256 14.80 -2.58 4.68
CA PHE A 256 13.67 -1.89 5.31
C PHE A 256 13.57 -2.23 6.79
N GLN A 257 12.78 -1.46 7.52
CA GLN A 257 12.41 -1.73 8.90
C GLN A 257 10.90 -1.56 9.06
N GLY A 258 10.23 -2.59 9.58
CA GLY A 258 8.83 -2.53 9.98
C GLY A 258 8.64 -1.76 11.28
N ILE A 259 7.43 -1.26 11.52
CA ILE A 259 7.01 -0.69 12.79
C ILE A 259 6.20 -1.71 13.61
N ARG A 260 6.00 -1.43 14.89
CA ARG A 260 5.28 -2.36 15.78
C ARG A 260 3.79 -2.38 15.51
N THR A 261 3.18 -1.23 15.26
CA THR A 261 1.73 -1.03 15.20
C THR A 261 1.07 -1.48 13.91
N GLU A 262 1.85 -1.72 12.84
CA GLU A 262 1.34 -1.98 11.49
C GLU A 262 2.15 -3.10 10.82
N TRP A 263 1.50 -4.22 10.49
CA TRP A 263 2.18 -5.35 9.84
C TRP A 263 2.59 -5.04 8.40
N TRP A 264 1.93 -4.09 7.74
CA TRP A 264 2.13 -3.71 6.33
C TRP A 264 3.21 -2.65 6.10
N HIS A 265 3.51 -1.80 7.12
CA HIS A 265 4.37 -0.64 6.97
C HIS A 265 5.86 -0.95 7.11
N PHE A 266 6.65 -0.48 6.13
CA PHE A 266 8.11 -0.63 6.12
C PHE A 266 8.80 0.64 5.65
N SER A 267 9.73 1.15 6.45
CA SER A 267 10.58 2.31 6.14
C SER A 267 11.97 1.88 5.73
N PHE A 268 12.49 2.41 4.62
CA PHE A 268 13.85 2.18 4.16
C PHE A 268 14.86 2.88 5.07
N LYS A 269 15.90 2.14 5.46
CA LYS A 269 16.91 2.60 6.45
C LYS A 269 18.24 3.04 5.84
N GLY A 270 18.44 2.79 4.54
CA GLY A 270 19.73 3.01 3.90
C GLY A 270 20.13 4.48 3.74
N LYS A 271 19.16 5.39 3.69
CA LYS A 271 19.41 6.82 3.49
C LYS A 271 18.27 7.67 4.04
N ASN A 272 18.61 8.82 4.60
CA ASN A 272 17.63 9.82 5.02
C ASN A 272 17.34 10.78 3.86
N TYR A 273 16.07 10.91 3.49
CA TYR A 273 15.62 11.79 2.41
C TYR A 273 14.84 12.99 2.97
N PRO A 274 14.92 14.17 2.32
CA PRO A 274 14.05 15.29 2.66
C PRO A 274 12.59 14.96 2.35
N LEU A 275 11.69 15.68 2.99
CA LEU A 275 10.28 15.73 2.60
C LEU A 275 10.15 16.23 1.16
N SER A 276 9.12 15.82 0.46
CA SER A 276 8.90 16.24 -0.93
C SER A 276 7.43 16.63 -1.15
N ASP A 277 7.27 17.68 -1.99
CA ASP A 277 5.97 18.19 -2.41
C ASP A 277 5.65 17.82 -3.86
N PHE A 278 6.55 17.10 -4.51
CA PHE A 278 6.35 16.67 -5.89
C PHE A 278 5.08 15.84 -6.02
N VAL A 279 4.12 16.33 -6.78
CA VAL A 279 2.90 15.59 -7.16
C VAL A 279 3.09 15.11 -8.59
N TRP A 280 2.88 13.82 -8.80
CA TRP A 280 2.98 13.22 -10.14
C TRP A 280 1.78 13.59 -11.01
N GLU A 281 1.99 13.63 -12.31
CA GLU A 281 0.93 13.80 -13.30
C GLU A 281 0.17 12.48 -13.49
N CYS A 282 -1.13 12.64 -13.79
CA CYS A 282 -2.01 11.53 -14.16
C CYS A 282 -2.24 11.59 -15.68
N ASP A 283 -2.07 10.46 -16.35
CA ASP A 283 -2.32 10.30 -17.79
C ASP A 283 -3.81 10.38 -18.12
#